data_7c2f21d6f11fa43a1fd575187f39fe02
#
_entry.id   7c2f21d6f11fa43a1fd575187f39fe02
#
_cell.length_a   1.000
_cell.length_b   1.000
_cell.length_c   1.000
_cell.angle_alpha   90.00
_cell.angle_beta   90.00
_cell.angle_gamma   90.00
#
_symmetry.space_group_name_H-M   'P 1'
#
loop_
_entity.id
_entity.type
_entity.pdbx_description
1 polymer ?
#
loop_
_entity_poly.entity_id
_entity_poly.type
_entity_poly.pdbx_seq_one_letter_code
_entity_poly.pdbx_strand_id
1 'polypeptide(L)'
;LSADNLKYLAEKEKIHTAHAVIWSQHNIDGGGADGSPSYPFYPSTEHFCKPAQSKNDFIDCVNLDGWTMDFLCARRSGQSGHGIEGYNSRRGVGPIETYKGWGLDLGHLEVMHTQSIHFDKGVELNGFGWVTNIWEAQMVHEFGKEFICKAMEMWVSGTKERWPDTHFVTFGEFGNIWREYNKTNDDWNYRFEERGSGLGDSYNNLEIKWFMNKEFRLALLRDWHRMTPFHVIDFTRYDMEAKEPSDPTPLKPVKDWSLINVMNQKGLRPQDKPKLLEELDQVDQNLIRKHYPELFDDKKDLQ
;
A
#
# COMPACT_ATOMS: atom_id res chain seq x y z
N LEU A 1 -10.88 -7.47 12.25
CA LEU A 1 -10.82 -6.43 13.28
C LEU A 1 -11.83 -5.34 12.95
N SER A 2 -12.34 -4.66 13.97
CA SER A 2 -13.19 -3.48 13.85
C SER A 2 -12.54 -2.30 14.58
N ALA A 3 -13.00 -1.08 14.33
CA ALA A 3 -12.56 0.10 15.06
C ALA A 3 -12.79 -0.05 16.57
N ASP A 4 -13.92 -0.60 16.98
CA ASP A 4 -14.22 -0.87 18.39
C ASP A 4 -13.23 -1.84 19.02
N ASN A 5 -12.84 -2.91 18.30
CA ASN A 5 -11.85 -3.86 18.79
C ASN A 5 -10.48 -3.20 18.93
N LEU A 6 -10.05 -2.38 17.97
CA LEU A 6 -8.79 -1.64 18.07
C LEU A 6 -8.81 -0.66 19.24
N LYS A 7 -9.92 0.05 19.44
CA LYS A 7 -10.09 0.95 20.57
C LYS A 7 -10.00 0.20 21.90
N TYR A 8 -10.68 -0.94 22.00
CA TYR A 8 -10.58 -1.80 23.18
C TYR A 8 -9.12 -2.24 23.45
N LEU A 9 -8.42 -2.72 22.41
CA LEU A 9 -7.03 -3.17 22.52
C LEU A 9 -6.13 -2.02 23.00
N ALA A 10 -6.27 -0.82 22.46
CA ALA A 10 -5.49 0.34 22.86
C ALA A 10 -5.79 0.79 24.30
N GLU A 11 -7.05 0.91 24.65
CA GLU A 11 -7.49 1.45 25.95
C GLU A 11 -7.33 0.46 27.10
N LYS A 12 -7.67 -0.80 26.90
CA LYS A 12 -7.72 -1.83 27.94
C LYS A 12 -6.48 -2.70 27.97
N GLU A 13 -6.04 -3.17 26.82
CA GLU A 13 -4.92 -4.11 26.75
C GLU A 13 -3.57 -3.41 26.52
N LYS A 14 -3.58 -2.10 26.29
CA LYS A 14 -2.38 -1.28 26.01
C LYS A 14 -1.61 -1.77 24.78
N ILE A 15 -2.33 -2.30 23.81
CA ILE A 15 -1.80 -2.70 22.50
C ILE A 15 -1.95 -1.51 21.57
N HIS A 16 -0.83 -0.91 21.18
CA HIS A 16 -0.80 0.33 20.41
C HIS A 16 -0.32 0.16 18.96
N THR A 17 -0.30 -1.07 18.48
CA THR A 17 0.11 -1.37 17.11
C THR A 17 -0.74 -2.51 16.57
N ALA A 18 -1.26 -2.33 15.38
CA ALA A 18 -2.01 -3.37 14.68
C ALA A 18 -1.54 -3.51 13.24
N HIS A 19 -1.55 -4.73 12.74
CA HIS A 19 -1.40 -5.06 11.33
C HIS A 19 -2.69 -5.74 10.88
N ALA A 20 -3.68 -4.96 10.55
CA ALA A 20 -5.03 -5.48 10.34
C ALA A 20 -5.58 -5.23 8.94
N VAL A 21 -4.87 -4.44 8.14
CA VAL A 21 -5.50 -3.73 7.05
C VAL A 21 -5.31 -4.40 5.71
N ILE A 22 -4.35 -5.29 5.59
CA ILE A 22 -4.04 -5.87 4.29
C ILE A 22 -5.24 -6.50 3.59
N TRP A 23 -6.08 -7.21 4.33
CA TRP A 23 -7.29 -7.83 3.79
C TRP A 23 -8.42 -6.84 3.56
N SER A 24 -8.50 -5.81 4.37
CA SER A 24 -9.54 -4.81 4.28
C SER A 24 -9.24 -3.76 3.24
N GLN A 25 -8.00 -3.34 3.09
CA GLN A 25 -7.58 -2.53 1.95
C GLN A 25 -7.80 -3.26 0.63
N HIS A 26 -7.53 -4.53 0.59
CA HIS A 26 -7.79 -5.38 -0.57
C HIS A 26 -9.28 -5.50 -0.92
N ASN A 27 -10.16 -5.37 0.05
CA ASN A 27 -11.59 -5.55 -0.12
C ASN A 27 -12.40 -4.25 -0.16
N ILE A 28 -11.85 -3.14 0.31
CA ILE A 28 -12.53 -1.85 0.33
C ILE A 28 -13.10 -1.49 -1.03
N ASP A 29 -12.35 -1.72 -2.08
CA ASP A 29 -12.72 -1.39 -3.44
C ASP A 29 -13.56 -2.48 -4.13
N GLY A 30 -13.99 -3.47 -3.39
CA GLY A 30 -14.88 -4.53 -3.88
C GLY A 30 -14.27 -5.49 -4.90
N GLY A 31 -12.99 -5.40 -5.14
CA GLY A 31 -12.29 -6.18 -6.17
C GLY A 31 -11.37 -7.27 -5.66
N GLY A 32 -11.15 -7.36 -4.38
CA GLY A 32 -10.15 -8.25 -3.78
C GLY A 32 -8.73 -7.91 -4.22
N ALA A 33 -7.81 -7.80 -3.29
CA ALA A 33 -6.37 -7.58 -3.52
C ALA A 33 -5.96 -6.23 -4.15
N ASP A 34 -6.75 -5.19 -4.02
CA ASP A 34 -6.43 -3.85 -4.51
C ASP A 34 -5.87 -2.99 -3.38
N GLY A 35 -4.63 -3.26 -2.98
CA GLY A 35 -3.94 -2.56 -1.89
C GLY A 35 -3.29 -1.24 -2.32
N SER A 36 -2.72 -0.57 -1.34
CA SER A 36 -1.83 0.58 -1.49
C SER A 36 -0.44 0.24 -0.96
N PRO A 37 0.58 1.08 -1.19
CA PRO A 37 1.87 0.92 -0.53
C PRO A 37 1.72 0.88 0.99
N SER A 38 2.65 0.17 1.64
CA SER A 38 2.71 0.14 3.11
C SER A 38 2.96 1.52 3.68
N TYR A 39 2.13 1.95 4.62
CA TYR A 39 2.30 3.19 5.36
C TYR A 39 1.67 3.10 6.75
N PRO A 40 2.24 3.76 7.75
CA PRO A 40 1.66 3.80 9.09
C PRO A 40 0.69 4.96 9.23
N PHE A 41 -0.40 4.76 9.98
CA PHE A 41 -1.36 5.81 10.33
C PHE A 41 -2.14 5.44 11.60
N TYR A 42 -2.80 6.42 12.20
CA TYR A 42 -3.75 6.21 13.29
C TYR A 42 -5.17 6.05 12.70
N PRO A 43 -5.88 4.95 13.03
CA PRO A 43 -7.22 4.71 12.51
C PRO A 43 -8.28 5.64 13.07
N SER A 44 -9.34 5.84 12.29
CA SER A 44 -10.59 6.48 12.68
C SER A 44 -11.42 5.58 13.58
N THR A 45 -12.22 6.20 14.44
CA THR A 45 -13.27 5.51 15.20
C THR A 45 -14.46 5.06 14.35
N GLU A 46 -14.59 5.59 13.14
CA GLU A 46 -15.62 5.16 12.20
C GLU A 46 -15.26 3.85 11.49
N HIS A 47 -13.99 3.70 11.15
CA HIS A 47 -13.50 2.54 10.39
C HIS A 47 -11.99 2.40 10.52
N PHE A 48 -11.52 1.20 10.87
CA PHE A 48 -10.09 0.97 11.14
C PHE A 48 -9.17 1.12 9.90
N CYS A 49 -9.71 1.07 8.68
CA CYS A 49 -8.95 1.32 7.45
C CYS A 49 -8.91 2.81 7.05
N LYS A 50 -9.70 3.63 7.72
CA LYS A 50 -9.75 5.08 7.48
C LYS A 50 -8.76 5.76 8.42
N PRO A 51 -7.87 6.62 7.92
CA PRO A 51 -7.07 7.49 8.78
C PRO A 51 -7.94 8.42 9.61
N ALA A 52 -7.61 8.58 10.88
CA ALA A 52 -8.30 9.50 11.77
C ALA A 52 -8.25 10.93 11.25
N GLN A 53 -9.39 11.61 11.22
CA GLN A 53 -9.53 12.97 10.70
C GLN A 53 -9.24 14.05 11.73
N SER A 54 -9.39 13.72 13.01
CA SER A 54 -9.21 14.67 14.12
C SER A 54 -8.86 13.92 15.41
N LYS A 55 -8.56 14.68 16.48
CA LYS A 55 -8.32 14.13 17.82
C LYS A 55 -9.53 13.42 18.43
N ASN A 56 -10.75 13.78 18.00
CA ASN A 56 -11.98 13.14 18.47
C ASN A 56 -12.30 11.86 17.71
N ASP A 57 -11.70 11.71 16.53
CA ASP A 57 -11.83 10.55 15.65
C ASP A 57 -10.50 9.79 15.64
N PHE A 58 -10.00 9.37 16.79
CA PHE A 58 -8.65 8.87 16.94
C PHE A 58 -8.62 7.61 17.81
N ILE A 59 -7.98 6.57 17.29
CA ILE A 59 -7.65 5.37 18.05
C ILE A 59 -6.11 5.35 18.23
N ASP A 60 -5.65 5.32 19.48
CA ASP A 60 -4.21 5.27 19.82
C ASP A 60 -3.61 3.88 19.57
N CYS A 61 -3.74 3.42 18.33
CA CYS A 61 -3.19 2.15 17.86
C CYS A 61 -2.70 2.36 16.42
N VAL A 62 -1.39 2.45 16.25
CA VAL A 62 -0.81 2.63 14.91
C VAL A 62 -1.16 1.44 14.03
N ASN A 63 -1.82 1.71 12.94
CA ASN A 63 -2.06 0.72 11.91
C ASN A 63 -0.88 0.70 10.93
N LEU A 64 -0.24 -0.44 10.81
CA LEU A 64 0.83 -0.69 9.86
C LEU A 64 0.21 -1.37 8.65
N ASP A 65 -0.13 -0.57 7.66
CA ASP A 65 -0.88 -1.01 6.50
C ASP A 65 0.00 -1.57 5.39
N GLY A 66 -0.53 -2.57 4.73
CA GLY A 66 -0.02 -3.10 3.48
C GLY A 66 1.26 -3.94 3.60
N TRP A 67 1.72 -4.38 2.45
CA TRP A 67 2.98 -5.12 2.26
C TRP A 67 3.94 -4.32 1.39
N THR A 68 5.21 -4.60 1.55
CA THR A 68 6.24 -4.15 0.61
C THR A 68 6.14 -4.97 -0.68
N MET A 69 5.69 -4.34 -1.73
CA MET A 69 5.37 -4.98 -3.01
C MET A 69 5.92 -4.19 -4.18
N ASP A 70 6.21 -4.89 -5.27
CA ASP A 70 6.30 -4.30 -6.60
C ASP A 70 4.89 -4.14 -7.18
N PHE A 71 4.42 -2.90 -7.29
CA PHE A 71 3.08 -2.58 -7.79
C PHE A 71 2.97 -2.64 -9.31
N LEU A 72 4.06 -2.80 -10.02
CA LEU A 72 4.12 -2.89 -11.49
C LEU A 72 4.43 -4.30 -11.98
N CYS A 73 4.52 -5.29 -11.09
CA CYS A 73 4.73 -6.67 -11.45
C CYS A 73 3.43 -7.33 -11.91
N ALA A 74 3.41 -7.85 -13.14
CA ALA A 74 2.26 -8.54 -13.70
C ALA A 74 2.05 -9.93 -13.11
N ARG A 75 3.13 -10.59 -12.72
CA ARG A 75 3.09 -11.97 -12.29
C ARG A 75 2.73 -12.08 -10.82
N ARG A 76 1.80 -12.97 -10.56
CA ARG A 76 1.50 -13.48 -9.22
C ARG A 76 1.93 -14.92 -9.16
N SER A 77 3.04 -15.13 -8.56
CA SER A 77 3.51 -16.47 -8.28
C SER A 77 2.62 -17.14 -7.23
N GLY A 78 2.09 -18.31 -7.57
CA GLY A 78 1.24 -19.10 -6.68
C GLY A 78 -0.24 -18.67 -6.59
N GLN A 79 -0.62 -17.53 -7.14
CA GLN A 79 -2.00 -17.07 -7.20
C GLN A 79 -2.56 -17.03 -8.62
N SER A 80 -2.07 -17.94 -9.47
CA SER A 80 -2.64 -18.15 -10.82
C SER A 80 -4.12 -18.49 -10.69
N GLY A 81 -4.97 -17.73 -11.35
CA GLY A 81 -6.42 -17.92 -11.32
C GLY A 81 -7.21 -16.74 -10.76
N HIS A 82 -6.55 -15.72 -10.23
CA HIS A 82 -7.24 -14.48 -9.83
C HIS A 82 -7.42 -13.48 -10.96
N GLY A 83 -7.20 -13.89 -12.21
CA GLY A 83 -7.54 -13.11 -13.38
C GLY A 83 -6.87 -11.76 -13.48
N ILE A 84 -5.64 -11.64 -12.98
CA ILE A 84 -4.88 -10.40 -13.12
C ILE A 84 -4.10 -10.51 -14.39
N GLU A 85 -4.67 -9.93 -15.38
CA GLU A 85 -4.03 -9.73 -16.66
C GLU A 85 -3.43 -8.33 -16.68
N GLY A 86 -2.21 -8.26 -17.15
CA GLY A 86 -1.49 -7.01 -17.27
C GLY A 86 -1.10 -6.40 -15.91
N TYR A 87 -0.58 -5.21 -15.95
CA TYR A 87 -0.24 -4.47 -14.75
C TYR A 87 -1.49 -4.20 -13.92
N ASN A 88 -1.36 -4.42 -12.64
CA ASN A 88 -2.36 -4.03 -11.68
C ASN A 88 -1.63 -3.43 -10.48
N SER A 89 -1.43 -2.15 -10.56
CA SER A 89 -0.65 -1.35 -9.65
C SER A 89 -1.08 -1.41 -8.17
N ARG A 90 -2.18 -2.08 -7.88
CA ARG A 90 -2.67 -2.25 -6.52
C ARG A 90 -2.61 -3.69 -6.03
N ARG A 91 -2.00 -4.57 -6.81
CA ARG A 91 -1.95 -6.00 -6.54
C ARG A 91 -0.55 -6.57 -6.59
N GLY A 92 0.43 -5.86 -6.21
CA GLY A 92 1.82 -6.25 -6.25
C GLY A 92 2.11 -7.67 -5.77
N VAL A 93 3.35 -8.06 -5.85
CA VAL A 93 3.84 -9.38 -5.46
C VAL A 93 4.69 -9.25 -4.21
N GLY A 94 4.39 -10.08 -3.22
CA GLY A 94 5.19 -10.14 -1.99
C GLY A 94 6.54 -10.82 -2.20
N PRO A 95 7.47 -10.66 -1.24
CA PRO A 95 8.84 -11.17 -1.40
C PRO A 95 8.90 -12.68 -1.59
N ILE A 96 8.12 -13.45 -0.85
CA ILE A 96 8.17 -14.91 -0.94
C ILE A 96 7.66 -15.42 -2.28
N GLU A 97 6.58 -14.83 -2.79
CA GLU A 97 6.04 -15.16 -4.10
C GLU A 97 7.02 -14.78 -5.20
N THR A 98 7.74 -13.67 -5.02
CA THR A 98 8.79 -13.24 -5.94
C THR A 98 9.92 -14.27 -6.01
N TYR A 99 10.44 -14.72 -4.87
CA TYR A 99 11.43 -15.79 -4.84
C TYR A 99 10.89 -17.09 -5.47
N LYS A 100 9.66 -17.47 -5.14
CA LYS A 100 9.06 -18.68 -5.69
C LYS A 100 8.84 -18.60 -7.19
N GLY A 101 8.43 -17.42 -7.69
CA GLY A 101 8.15 -17.20 -9.10
C GLY A 101 9.39 -17.19 -9.99
N TRP A 102 10.47 -16.61 -9.50
CA TRP A 102 11.69 -16.34 -10.29
C TRP A 102 12.90 -17.18 -9.90
N GLY A 103 12.79 -17.99 -8.84
CA GLY A 103 13.91 -18.66 -8.24
C GLY A 103 14.70 -17.74 -7.31
N LEU A 104 15.73 -18.32 -6.67
CA LEU A 104 16.46 -17.58 -5.64
C LEU A 104 17.22 -16.39 -6.21
N ASP A 105 17.93 -16.55 -7.34
CA ASP A 105 18.81 -15.50 -7.84
C ASP A 105 18.05 -14.31 -8.44
N LEU A 106 17.20 -14.54 -9.44
CA LEU A 106 16.39 -13.47 -10.03
C LEU A 106 15.37 -12.91 -9.04
N GLY A 107 14.75 -13.79 -8.24
CA GLY A 107 13.83 -13.37 -7.19
C GLY A 107 14.49 -12.46 -6.17
N HIS A 108 15.76 -12.74 -5.83
CA HIS A 108 16.53 -11.88 -4.93
C HIS A 108 16.79 -10.49 -5.54
N LEU A 109 17.17 -10.42 -6.80
CA LEU A 109 17.38 -9.13 -7.48
C LEU A 109 16.10 -8.29 -7.49
N GLU A 110 14.95 -8.91 -7.78
CA GLU A 110 13.67 -8.22 -7.79
C GLU A 110 13.25 -7.77 -6.39
N VAL A 111 13.40 -8.61 -5.37
CA VAL A 111 13.11 -8.24 -3.98
C VAL A 111 14.00 -7.09 -3.51
N MET A 112 15.28 -7.10 -3.84
CA MET A 112 16.19 -6.00 -3.49
C MET A 112 15.85 -4.71 -4.24
N HIS A 113 15.38 -4.81 -5.49
CA HIS A 113 14.88 -3.66 -6.23
C HIS A 113 13.63 -3.08 -5.55
N THR A 114 12.64 -3.90 -5.28
CA THR A 114 11.40 -3.49 -4.57
C THR A 114 11.73 -2.83 -3.23
N GLN A 115 12.63 -3.43 -2.43
CA GLN A 115 13.05 -2.83 -1.18
C GLN A 115 13.74 -1.47 -1.38
N SER A 116 14.54 -1.29 -2.45
CA SER A 116 15.19 0.00 -2.70
C SER A 116 14.20 1.12 -2.95
N ILE A 117 13.08 0.82 -3.57
CA ILE A 117 12.00 1.79 -3.76
C ILE A 117 11.40 2.21 -2.41
N HIS A 118 11.15 1.25 -1.52
CA HIS A 118 10.60 1.55 -0.21
C HIS A 118 11.62 2.17 0.75
N PHE A 119 12.89 1.81 0.66
CA PHE A 119 13.96 2.39 1.49
C PHE A 119 14.51 3.69 0.90
N ASP A 120 15.16 3.60 -0.26
CA ASP A 120 15.90 4.74 -0.82
C ASP A 120 14.94 5.87 -1.21
N LYS A 121 13.89 5.55 -1.97
CA LYS A 121 12.84 6.51 -2.32
C LYS A 121 11.99 6.91 -1.12
N GLY A 122 11.73 6.01 -0.20
CA GLY A 122 11.04 6.32 1.05
C GLY A 122 11.76 7.39 1.85
N VAL A 123 13.08 7.28 2.03
CA VAL A 123 13.90 8.30 2.69
C VAL A 123 13.90 9.62 1.91
N GLU A 124 14.05 9.56 0.58
CA GLU A 124 14.04 10.74 -0.29
C GLU A 124 12.71 11.52 -0.20
N LEU A 125 11.59 10.81 -0.25
CA LEU A 125 10.26 11.41 -0.36
C LEU A 125 9.60 11.72 0.98
N ASN A 126 9.89 10.92 2.02
CA ASN A 126 9.18 10.96 3.30
C ASN A 126 10.09 11.21 4.50
N GLY A 127 11.41 11.25 4.31
CA GLY A 127 12.38 11.36 5.41
C GLY A 127 12.62 10.07 6.20
N PHE A 128 11.95 8.98 5.85
CA PHE A 128 12.17 7.64 6.41
C PHE A 128 11.87 6.57 5.36
N GLY A 129 12.53 5.42 5.50
CA GLY A 129 12.25 4.24 4.71
C GLY A 129 11.85 3.09 5.62
N TRP A 130 10.86 2.32 5.23
CA TRP A 130 10.51 1.11 5.95
C TRP A 130 9.94 0.05 5.01
N VAL A 131 10.07 -1.20 5.39
CA VAL A 131 9.49 -2.33 4.69
C VAL A 131 8.82 -3.26 5.68
N THR A 132 7.71 -3.82 5.28
CA THR A 132 7.03 -4.89 6.00
C THR A 132 6.98 -6.12 5.12
N ASN A 133 7.52 -7.22 5.61
CA ASN A 133 7.50 -8.49 4.91
C ASN A 133 6.91 -9.56 5.81
N ILE A 134 5.89 -10.21 5.33
CA ILE A 134 5.22 -11.30 6.04
C ILE A 134 5.65 -12.61 5.39
N TRP A 135 6.17 -13.49 6.21
CA TRP A 135 6.56 -14.85 5.86
C TRP A 135 5.62 -15.83 6.56
N GLU A 136 4.57 -16.21 5.86
CA GLU A 136 3.55 -17.06 6.43
C GLU A 136 4.07 -18.48 6.67
N ALA A 137 3.78 -19.04 7.84
CA ALA A 137 4.24 -20.39 8.22
C ALA A 137 3.78 -21.48 7.24
N GLN A 138 2.60 -21.31 6.64
CA GLN A 138 2.09 -22.26 5.64
C GLN A 138 2.98 -22.36 4.41
N MET A 139 3.71 -21.30 4.05
CA MET A 139 4.60 -21.29 2.88
C MET A 139 5.77 -22.24 3.05
N VAL A 140 6.19 -22.50 4.28
CA VAL A 140 7.19 -23.56 4.57
C VAL A 140 6.67 -24.93 4.11
N HIS A 141 5.38 -25.16 4.29
CA HIS A 141 4.75 -26.40 3.85
C HIS A 141 4.55 -26.46 2.33
N GLU A 142 4.12 -25.35 1.74
CA GLU A 142 3.82 -25.27 0.30
C GLU A 142 5.08 -25.23 -0.57
N PHE A 143 6.11 -24.52 -0.15
CA PHE A 143 7.31 -24.26 -0.98
C PHE A 143 8.54 -25.07 -0.53
N GLY A 144 8.45 -25.70 0.64
CA GLY A 144 9.51 -26.49 1.23
C GLY A 144 10.46 -25.68 2.12
N LYS A 145 10.81 -26.27 3.25
CA LYS A 145 11.63 -25.63 4.28
C LYS A 145 12.98 -25.12 3.75
N GLU A 146 13.67 -25.93 2.96
CA GLU A 146 15.00 -25.59 2.45
C GLU A 146 14.96 -24.32 1.59
N PHE A 147 13.99 -24.25 0.67
CA PHE A 147 13.80 -23.09 -0.19
C PHE A 147 13.47 -21.82 0.62
N ILE A 148 12.53 -21.93 1.57
CA ILE A 148 12.11 -20.79 2.40
C ILE A 148 13.27 -20.29 3.27
N CYS A 149 14.00 -21.19 3.93
CA CYS A 149 15.14 -20.79 4.75
C CYS A 149 16.20 -20.08 3.92
N LYS A 150 16.48 -20.58 2.71
CA LYS A 150 17.46 -19.97 1.82
C LYS A 150 17.01 -18.59 1.33
N ALA A 151 15.75 -18.44 0.94
CA ALA A 151 15.18 -17.16 0.51
C ALA A 151 15.22 -16.13 1.66
N MET A 152 14.86 -16.52 2.87
CA MET A 152 14.94 -15.64 4.05
C MET A 152 16.39 -15.24 4.37
N GLU A 153 17.33 -16.20 4.32
CA GLU A 153 18.76 -15.92 4.51
C GLU A 153 19.26 -14.89 3.50
N MET A 154 18.95 -15.08 2.22
CA MET A 154 19.32 -14.15 1.15
C MET A 154 18.69 -12.77 1.35
N TRP A 155 17.41 -12.74 1.70
CA TRP A 155 16.71 -11.48 1.96
C TRP A 155 17.33 -10.71 3.12
N VAL A 156 17.55 -11.34 4.28
CA VAL A 156 18.11 -10.68 5.47
C VAL A 156 19.56 -10.25 5.22
N SER A 157 20.39 -11.13 4.62
CA SER A 157 21.80 -10.79 4.34
C SER A 157 21.93 -9.70 3.30
N GLY A 158 21.16 -9.77 2.20
CA GLY A 158 21.16 -8.74 1.17
C GLY A 158 20.68 -7.39 1.69
N THR A 159 19.67 -7.39 2.56
CA THR A 159 19.20 -6.16 3.23
C THR A 159 20.30 -5.54 4.08
N LYS A 160 20.98 -6.35 4.90
CA LYS A 160 22.08 -5.86 5.76
C LYS A 160 23.29 -5.39 4.96
N GLU A 161 23.60 -6.04 3.85
CA GLU A 161 24.71 -5.67 2.99
C GLU A 161 24.43 -4.32 2.29
N ARG A 162 23.23 -4.15 1.75
CA ARG A 162 22.87 -2.96 0.98
C ARG A 162 22.52 -1.75 1.86
N TRP A 163 21.88 -2.01 3.00
CA TRP A 163 21.46 -0.98 3.97
C TRP A 163 21.92 -1.35 5.38
N PRO A 164 23.23 -1.18 5.68
CA PRO A 164 23.81 -1.67 6.94
C PRO A 164 23.19 -1.03 8.19
N ASP A 165 22.64 0.17 8.06
CA ASP A 165 22.00 0.91 9.16
C ASP A 165 20.52 0.52 9.37
N THR A 166 20.03 -0.48 8.63
CA THR A 166 18.64 -0.94 8.79
C THR A 166 18.43 -1.65 10.11
N HIS A 167 17.43 -1.24 10.85
CA HIS A 167 16.96 -1.90 12.05
C HIS A 167 15.89 -2.93 11.73
N PHE A 168 16.14 -4.19 12.13
CA PHE A 168 15.12 -5.23 12.10
C PHE A 168 14.36 -5.17 13.41
N VAL A 169 13.10 -4.82 13.33
CA VAL A 169 12.23 -4.60 14.49
C VAL A 169 10.93 -5.39 14.35
N THR A 170 10.27 -5.65 15.45
CA THR A 170 8.91 -6.16 15.43
C THR A 170 7.91 -5.06 15.07
N PHE A 171 6.69 -5.42 14.68
CA PHE A 171 5.63 -4.43 14.46
C PHE A 171 5.38 -3.56 15.69
N GLY A 172 5.41 -4.15 16.88
CA GLY A 172 5.22 -3.42 18.13
C GLY A 172 6.31 -2.38 18.37
N GLU A 173 7.56 -2.73 18.14
CA GLU A 173 8.70 -1.80 18.25
C GLU A 173 8.61 -0.70 17.22
N PHE A 174 8.31 -1.01 15.97
CA PHE A 174 8.13 0.01 14.94
C PHE A 174 6.98 0.96 15.29
N GLY A 175 5.84 0.43 15.74
CA GLY A 175 4.71 1.25 16.16
C GLY A 175 5.06 2.18 17.32
N ASN A 176 5.88 1.75 18.28
CA ASN A 176 6.36 2.60 19.37
C ASN A 176 7.27 3.72 18.83
N ILE A 177 8.20 3.40 17.94
CA ILE A 177 9.05 4.40 17.27
C ILE A 177 8.18 5.42 16.54
N TRP A 178 7.21 4.95 15.75
CA TRP A 178 6.29 5.83 15.02
C TRP A 178 5.53 6.78 15.95
N ARG A 179 5.01 6.28 17.06
CA ARG A 179 4.25 7.05 18.06
C ARG A 179 5.09 8.10 18.79
N GLU A 180 6.40 7.95 18.88
CA GLU A 180 7.29 8.96 19.46
C GLU A 180 7.36 10.21 18.58
N TYR A 181 7.45 10.01 17.28
CA TYR A 181 7.59 11.08 16.28
C TYR A 181 6.26 11.64 15.78
N ASN A 182 5.23 10.81 15.73
CA ASN A 182 3.94 11.16 15.15
C ASN A 182 2.84 11.00 16.19
N LYS A 183 2.19 12.10 16.60
CA LYS A 183 1.14 12.07 17.62
C LYS A 183 -0.27 12.05 17.05
N THR A 184 -0.44 12.45 15.81
CA THR A 184 -1.69 12.47 15.06
C THR A 184 -1.40 12.21 13.58
N ASN A 185 -2.44 12.18 12.75
CA ASN A 185 -2.28 12.16 11.29
C ASN A 185 -2.24 13.57 10.67
N ASP A 186 -2.16 14.64 11.47
CA ASP A 186 -2.31 16.00 10.94
C ASP A 186 -1.21 16.37 9.94
N ASP A 187 0.03 15.98 10.24
CA ASP A 187 1.20 16.23 9.39
C ASP A 187 1.54 15.03 8.50
N TRP A 188 0.69 14.00 8.50
CA TRP A 188 0.95 12.80 7.73
C TRP A 188 0.74 13.06 6.24
N ASN A 189 1.81 12.88 5.48
CA ASN A 189 1.85 13.01 4.03
C ASN A 189 2.86 12.00 3.49
N TYR A 190 2.37 10.86 3.00
CA TYR A 190 3.21 9.79 2.50
C TYR A 190 3.21 9.76 0.98
N ARG A 191 4.39 9.70 0.39
CA ARG A 191 4.59 9.58 -1.06
C ARG A 191 5.31 8.28 -1.38
N PHE A 192 4.91 7.67 -2.48
CA PHE A 192 5.57 6.49 -3.03
C PHE A 192 5.68 6.66 -4.54
N GLU A 193 6.84 6.34 -5.08
CA GLU A 193 7.08 6.39 -6.52
C GLU A 193 7.85 5.14 -6.93
N GLU A 194 7.37 4.50 -7.99
CA GLU A 194 7.98 3.31 -8.54
C GLU A 194 8.01 3.37 -10.06
N ARG A 195 9.14 2.97 -10.63
CA ARG A 195 9.27 2.58 -12.03
C ARG A 195 9.58 1.10 -12.08
N GLY A 196 8.87 0.34 -12.90
CA GLY A 196 9.07 -1.09 -13.00
C GLY A 196 10.52 -1.46 -13.33
N SER A 197 11.02 -2.51 -12.71
CA SER A 197 12.42 -2.94 -12.79
C SER A 197 12.81 -3.50 -14.16
N GLY A 198 11.84 -4.05 -14.88
CA GLY A 198 12.09 -4.88 -16.07
C GLY A 198 12.58 -6.29 -15.72
N LEU A 199 12.74 -6.61 -14.43
CA LEU A 199 13.06 -7.94 -13.96
C LEU A 199 11.78 -8.77 -13.86
N GLY A 200 11.89 -10.00 -14.25
CA GLY A 200 10.71 -10.85 -14.23
C GLY A 200 9.57 -10.26 -15.06
N ASP A 201 8.39 -10.14 -14.46
CA ASP A 201 7.21 -9.54 -15.09
C ASP A 201 6.95 -8.10 -14.61
N SER A 202 7.95 -7.43 -14.02
CA SER A 202 7.85 -6.01 -13.67
C SER A 202 7.92 -5.13 -14.91
N TYR A 203 6.90 -4.30 -15.13
CA TYR A 203 6.77 -3.51 -16.36
C TYR A 203 7.68 -2.28 -16.36
N ASN A 204 8.82 -2.35 -17.03
CA ASN A 204 9.81 -1.25 -17.12
C ASN A 204 9.34 -0.01 -17.90
N ASN A 205 8.25 -0.12 -18.63
CA ASN A 205 7.61 0.99 -19.32
C ASN A 205 6.63 1.78 -18.46
N LEU A 206 6.29 1.29 -17.28
CA LEU A 206 5.32 1.91 -16.40
C LEU A 206 5.98 2.64 -15.23
N GLU A 207 5.33 3.70 -14.81
CA GLU A 207 5.64 4.44 -13.60
C GLU A 207 4.36 4.72 -12.84
N ILE A 208 4.40 4.46 -11.52
CA ILE A 208 3.30 4.75 -10.60
C ILE A 208 3.76 5.72 -9.52
N LYS A 209 2.87 6.63 -9.15
CA LYS A 209 3.04 7.55 -8.02
C LYS A 209 1.84 7.46 -7.10
N TRP A 210 2.11 7.37 -5.80
CA TRP A 210 1.08 7.42 -4.78
C TRP A 210 1.27 8.65 -3.90
N PHE A 211 0.16 9.27 -3.55
CA PHE A 211 0.05 10.41 -2.65
C PHE A 211 -1.00 10.09 -1.60
N MET A 212 -0.60 9.99 -0.34
CA MET A 212 -1.47 9.54 0.74
C MET A 212 -1.38 10.50 1.92
N ASN A 213 -2.53 10.95 2.38
CA ASN A 213 -2.68 11.78 3.57
C ASN A 213 -3.99 11.41 4.29
N LYS A 214 -4.31 12.09 5.39
CA LYS A 214 -5.52 11.77 6.15
C LYS A 214 -6.83 12.00 5.39
N GLU A 215 -6.83 12.84 4.35
CA GLU A 215 -8.05 13.19 3.61
C GLU A 215 -8.27 12.28 2.40
N PHE A 216 -7.19 11.76 1.78
CA PHE A 216 -7.29 10.86 0.63
C PHE A 216 -6.01 10.05 0.35
N ARG A 217 -6.16 9.05 -0.50
CA ARG A 217 -5.05 8.46 -1.26
C ARG A 217 -5.33 8.63 -2.75
N LEU A 218 -4.28 8.90 -3.52
CA LEU A 218 -4.30 9.10 -4.96
C LEU A 218 -3.19 8.26 -5.59
N ALA A 219 -3.50 7.49 -6.64
CA ALA A 219 -2.52 6.81 -7.46
C ALA A 219 -2.56 7.30 -8.89
N LEU A 220 -1.40 7.62 -9.42
CA LEU A 220 -1.18 8.05 -10.79
C LEU A 220 -0.29 7.06 -11.52
N LEU A 221 -0.66 6.68 -12.74
CA LEU A 221 0.07 5.75 -13.57
C LEU A 221 0.31 6.34 -14.96
N ARG A 222 1.52 6.15 -15.52
CA ARG A 222 1.82 6.46 -16.92
C ARG A 222 2.61 5.35 -17.61
N ASP A 223 2.52 5.35 -18.92
CA ASP A 223 3.34 4.50 -19.79
C ASP A 223 4.39 5.36 -20.52
N TRP A 224 5.65 5.18 -20.15
CA TRP A 224 6.79 5.88 -20.75
C TRP A 224 7.02 5.55 -22.22
N HIS A 225 6.83 4.30 -22.61
CA HIS A 225 7.06 3.90 -24.01
C HIS A 225 6.00 4.48 -24.94
N ARG A 226 4.77 4.68 -24.42
CA ARG A 226 3.68 5.31 -25.16
C ARG A 226 3.60 6.82 -24.95
N MET A 227 4.48 7.36 -24.13
CA MET A 227 4.49 8.78 -23.77
C MET A 227 3.12 9.28 -23.30
N THR A 228 2.42 8.46 -22.50
CA THR A 228 1.11 8.87 -21.97
C THR A 228 1.29 9.89 -20.86
N PRO A 229 0.30 10.79 -20.64
CA PRO A 229 0.24 11.54 -19.40
C PRO A 229 -0.03 10.62 -18.22
N PHE A 230 0.12 11.13 -17.00
CA PHE A 230 -0.33 10.42 -15.81
C PHE A 230 -1.87 10.32 -15.79
N HIS A 231 -2.36 9.13 -15.52
CA HIS A 231 -3.78 8.85 -15.34
C HIS A 231 -4.05 8.46 -13.89
N VAL A 232 -5.14 8.95 -13.35
CA VAL A 232 -5.66 8.55 -12.04
C VAL A 232 -6.19 7.12 -12.15
N ILE A 233 -5.61 6.23 -11.36
CA ILE A 233 -6.01 4.81 -11.26
C ILE A 233 -6.57 4.43 -9.90
N ASP A 234 -6.37 5.28 -8.90
CA ASP A 234 -7.02 5.22 -7.59
C ASP A 234 -7.22 6.65 -7.07
N PHE A 235 -8.41 6.93 -6.57
CA PHE A 235 -8.68 8.11 -5.76
C PHE A 235 -9.71 7.75 -4.71
N THR A 236 -9.24 7.50 -3.49
CA THR A 236 -10.07 7.12 -2.35
C THR A 236 -10.10 8.25 -1.34
N ARG A 237 -11.29 8.73 -1.03
CA ARG A 237 -11.50 9.84 -0.10
C ARG A 237 -11.72 9.31 1.31
N TYR A 238 -10.95 9.85 2.25
CA TYR A 238 -11.04 9.55 3.67
C TYR A 238 -11.76 10.62 4.49
N ASP A 239 -12.01 11.79 3.89
CA ASP A 239 -12.81 12.86 4.47
C ASP A 239 -14.33 12.59 4.43
N MET A 240 -14.74 11.49 3.81
CA MET A 240 -16.11 11.02 3.77
C MET A 240 -16.44 10.11 4.95
N GLU A 241 -17.73 10.04 5.30
CA GLU A 241 -18.22 9.10 6.30
C GLU A 241 -17.90 7.65 5.89
N ALA A 242 -17.43 6.86 6.85
CA ALA A 242 -17.17 5.44 6.67
C ALA A 242 -18.03 4.62 7.64
N LYS A 243 -18.48 3.44 7.17
CA LYS A 243 -19.25 2.50 8.02
C LYS A 243 -18.61 1.13 7.98
N GLU A 244 -18.36 0.59 9.14
CA GLU A 244 -18.02 -0.82 9.25
C GLU A 244 -19.29 -1.67 9.05
N PRO A 245 -19.15 -2.86 8.45
CA PRO A 245 -20.28 -3.76 8.33
C PRO A 245 -20.80 -4.16 9.70
N SER A 246 -22.12 -4.23 9.84
CA SER A 246 -22.77 -4.66 11.08
C SER A 246 -22.50 -6.12 11.43
N ASP A 247 -22.16 -6.95 10.44
CA ASP A 247 -21.69 -8.32 10.62
C ASP A 247 -20.21 -8.39 10.25
N PRO A 248 -19.32 -8.55 11.26
CA PRO A 248 -17.89 -8.63 11.03
C PRO A 248 -17.44 -9.94 10.35
N THR A 249 -18.32 -10.92 10.21
CA THR A 249 -18.05 -12.22 9.60
C THR A 249 -19.04 -12.57 8.48
N PRO A 250 -19.33 -11.67 7.54
CA PRO A 250 -20.28 -11.97 6.48
C PRO A 250 -19.76 -13.10 5.60
N LEU A 251 -20.62 -14.09 5.32
CA LEU A 251 -20.32 -15.17 4.36
C LEU A 251 -20.20 -14.65 2.92
N LYS A 252 -20.65 -13.42 2.67
CA LYS A 252 -20.43 -12.70 1.43
C LYS A 252 -19.88 -11.33 1.78
N PRO A 253 -18.88 -10.83 1.04
CA PRO A 253 -18.37 -9.47 1.23
C PRO A 253 -19.53 -8.49 1.11
N VAL A 254 -19.85 -7.81 2.19
CA VAL A 254 -20.81 -6.70 2.15
C VAL A 254 -20.04 -5.52 1.59
N LYS A 255 -20.47 -5.05 0.42
CA LYS A 255 -19.82 -3.93 -0.29
C LYS A 255 -20.32 -2.55 0.18
N ASP A 256 -20.85 -2.46 1.39
CA ASP A 256 -21.44 -1.23 1.93
C ASP A 256 -20.39 -0.31 2.59
N TRP A 257 -19.17 -0.43 2.19
CA TRP A 257 -18.05 0.33 2.73
C TRP A 257 -17.91 1.63 1.99
N SER A 258 -18.04 2.69 2.71
CA SER A 258 -18.11 4.04 2.16
C SER A 258 -16.76 4.68 1.84
N LEU A 259 -15.65 3.97 2.01
CA LEU A 259 -14.33 4.44 1.58
C LEU A 259 -14.12 4.38 0.06
N ILE A 260 -15.09 3.86 -0.67
CA ILE A 260 -15.03 3.76 -2.12
C ILE A 260 -15.16 5.15 -2.72
N ASN A 261 -14.19 5.52 -3.55
CA ASN A 261 -14.21 6.75 -4.32
C ASN A 261 -15.03 6.62 -5.61
N VAL A 262 -15.15 7.70 -6.34
CA VAL A 262 -15.90 7.74 -7.60
C VAL A 262 -15.33 6.83 -8.69
N MET A 263 -14.05 6.50 -8.62
CA MET A 263 -13.38 5.62 -9.59
C MET A 263 -13.75 4.15 -9.41
N ASN A 264 -14.05 3.75 -8.17
CA ASN A 264 -14.37 2.38 -7.80
C ASN A 264 -15.86 2.10 -7.72
N GLN A 265 -16.69 3.08 -7.99
CA GLN A 265 -18.14 2.90 -7.98
C GLN A 265 -18.57 1.77 -8.90
N LYS A 266 -19.58 1.01 -8.46
CA LYS A 266 -20.16 -0.11 -9.21
C LYS A 266 -19.21 -1.28 -9.46
N GLY A 267 -18.15 -1.40 -8.68
CA GLY A 267 -17.21 -2.50 -8.79
C GLY A 267 -16.25 -2.41 -9.99
N LEU A 268 -16.17 -1.26 -10.64
CA LEU A 268 -15.14 -1.00 -11.63
C LEU A 268 -13.83 -0.68 -10.94
N ARG A 269 -12.75 -1.29 -11.40
CA ARG A 269 -11.40 -0.97 -10.93
C ARG A 269 -10.92 0.30 -11.61
N PRO A 270 -10.22 1.21 -10.90
CA PRO A 270 -9.72 2.45 -11.49
C PRO A 270 -8.84 2.23 -12.73
N GLN A 271 -7.95 1.25 -12.70
CA GLN A 271 -7.08 0.93 -13.83
C GLN A 271 -7.82 0.40 -15.05
N ASP A 272 -9.06 -0.11 -14.91
CA ASP A 272 -9.89 -0.54 -16.03
C ASP A 272 -10.54 0.67 -16.73
N LYS A 273 -10.60 1.80 -16.06
CA LYS A 273 -11.14 3.06 -16.58
C LYS A 273 -10.38 4.27 -16.02
N PRO A 274 -9.08 4.42 -16.34
CA PRO A 274 -8.28 5.53 -15.85
C PRO A 274 -8.79 6.86 -16.39
N LYS A 275 -8.57 7.93 -15.63
CA LYS A 275 -8.94 9.31 -15.97
C LYS A 275 -7.74 10.23 -15.85
N LEU A 276 -7.75 11.33 -16.58
CA LEU A 276 -6.85 12.43 -16.32
C LEU A 276 -7.28 13.17 -15.05
N LEU A 277 -6.35 13.88 -14.40
CA LEU A 277 -6.67 14.69 -13.21
C LEU A 277 -7.76 15.75 -13.52
N GLU A 278 -7.73 16.33 -14.72
CA GLU A 278 -8.68 17.33 -15.18
C GLU A 278 -10.08 16.73 -15.46
N GLU A 279 -10.18 15.42 -15.59
CA GLU A 279 -11.46 14.72 -15.80
C GLU A 279 -12.16 14.34 -14.48
N LEU A 280 -11.50 14.54 -13.35
CA LEU A 280 -12.13 14.45 -12.03
C LEU A 280 -13.11 15.63 -11.85
N ASP A 281 -14.08 15.46 -10.95
CA ASP A 281 -14.94 16.59 -10.62
C ASP A 281 -14.17 17.72 -9.91
N GLN A 282 -14.76 18.93 -9.92
CA GLN A 282 -14.08 20.11 -9.39
C GLN A 282 -13.81 20.03 -7.88
N VAL A 283 -14.63 19.29 -7.13
CA VAL A 283 -14.46 19.11 -5.68
C VAL A 283 -13.20 18.28 -5.44
N ASP A 284 -13.06 17.17 -6.15
CA ASP A 284 -11.91 16.27 -6.08
C ASP A 284 -10.62 16.97 -6.54
N GLN A 285 -10.67 17.67 -7.67
CA GLN A 285 -9.53 18.47 -8.13
C GLN A 285 -9.09 19.52 -7.10
N ASN A 286 -10.03 20.22 -6.46
CA ASN A 286 -9.71 21.20 -5.44
C ASN A 286 -9.10 20.58 -4.20
N LEU A 287 -9.59 19.40 -3.79
CA LEU A 287 -9.03 18.63 -2.66
C LEU A 287 -7.59 18.21 -2.96
N ILE A 288 -7.33 17.65 -4.14
CA ILE A 288 -5.97 17.26 -4.55
C ILE A 288 -5.07 18.51 -4.63
N ARG A 289 -5.53 19.58 -5.28
CA ARG A 289 -4.75 20.82 -5.44
C ARG A 289 -4.39 21.50 -4.11
N LYS A 290 -5.22 21.35 -3.09
CA LYS A 290 -4.94 21.85 -1.74
C LYS A 290 -3.65 21.27 -1.17
N HIS A 291 -3.37 19.99 -1.44
CA HIS A 291 -2.22 19.26 -0.90
C HIS A 291 -1.05 19.14 -1.89
N TYR A 292 -1.35 19.05 -3.18
CA TYR A 292 -0.39 18.80 -4.26
C TYR A 292 -0.67 19.72 -5.47
N PRO A 293 -0.50 21.05 -5.30
CA PRO A 293 -0.75 21.99 -6.40
C PRO A 293 0.14 21.71 -7.62
N GLU A 294 1.33 21.19 -7.39
CA GLU A 294 2.29 20.85 -8.45
C GLU A 294 1.77 19.82 -9.46
N LEU A 295 0.79 19.01 -9.12
CA LEU A 295 0.19 18.04 -10.03
C LEU A 295 -0.68 18.68 -11.14
N PHE A 296 -1.00 19.96 -11.00
CA PHE A 296 -1.80 20.72 -11.97
C PHE A 296 -1.00 21.81 -12.69
N ASP A 297 0.30 21.92 -12.40
CA ASP A 297 1.17 22.89 -13.04
C ASP A 297 1.74 22.32 -14.35
N ASP A 298 1.04 22.62 -15.45
CA ASP A 298 1.25 22.12 -16.84
C ASP A 298 2.65 22.32 -17.46
N LYS A 299 3.69 22.67 -16.72
CA LYS A 299 4.95 23.14 -17.34
C LYS A 299 6.21 22.35 -17.02
N LYS A 300 6.18 21.26 -16.25
CA LYS A 300 7.42 20.58 -15.85
C LYS A 300 7.61 19.13 -16.31
N ASP A 301 6.60 18.45 -16.80
CA ASP A 301 6.69 17.01 -17.14
C ASP A 301 6.89 16.70 -18.63
N LEU A 302 7.31 17.68 -19.44
CA LEU A 302 7.67 17.50 -20.87
C LEU A 302 9.16 17.71 -21.16
N GLN A 303 10.01 17.63 -20.14
CA GLN A 303 11.47 17.64 -20.35
C GLN A 303 12.14 16.34 -19.94
#